data_89332bf6e9682e70244c2331c5de3cbc
#
_entry.id   89332bf6e9682e70244c2331c5de3cbc
#
_cell.length_a   1.000
_cell.length_b   1.000
_cell.length_c   1.000
_cell.angle_alpha   90.00
_cell.angle_beta   90.00
_cell.angle_gamma   90.00
#
_symmetry.space_group_name_H-M   'P 1'
#
loop_
_entity.id
_entity.type
_entity.pdbx_description
1 polymer ?
#
loop_
_entity_poly.entity_id
_entity_poly.type
_entity_poly.pdbx_seq_one_letter_code
_entity_poly.pdbx_strand_id
1 'polypeptide(L)'
;MDIAAPSTVAPLDGTKFRDPRLTAAGEARASVALKRLNTLWINTGTLCNLTCVNCYMESSPTNDRLVYITTDEVITYLDEIATDGLGTEEIGFTGGEPFMNPNMIAILDATLSRGFHALVLTNAMRPMAKMQDGLLGLREKYGDRLVLRVSIDHYDQSPHEKERGPRSWQPAIDGLAWLSENGF
;
A
#
# COMPACT_ATOMS: atom_id res chain seq x y z
N MET A 1 -35.73 -16.52 -19.49
CA MET A 1 -34.32 -16.49 -19.11
C MET A 1 -34.22 -17.00 -17.69
N ASP A 2 -33.84 -18.28 -17.54
CA ASP A 2 -33.67 -18.89 -16.22
C ASP A 2 -32.41 -18.31 -15.56
N ILE A 3 -32.63 -17.62 -14.46
CA ILE A 3 -31.54 -17.18 -13.59
C ILE A 3 -31.08 -18.43 -12.83
N ALA A 4 -29.92 -18.96 -13.18
CA ALA A 4 -29.32 -20.09 -12.47
C ALA A 4 -29.23 -19.77 -10.98
N ALA A 5 -29.75 -20.67 -10.14
CA ALA A 5 -29.64 -20.55 -8.68
C ALA A 5 -28.16 -20.44 -8.25
N PRO A 6 -27.84 -19.66 -7.23
CA PRO A 6 -26.47 -19.55 -6.73
C PRO A 6 -25.98 -20.94 -6.34
N SER A 7 -24.81 -21.33 -6.87
CA SER A 7 -24.15 -22.57 -6.48
C SER A 7 -23.81 -22.49 -4.99
N THR A 8 -24.44 -23.35 -4.19
CA THR A 8 -24.08 -23.51 -2.78
C THR A 8 -22.65 -24.06 -2.72
N VAL A 9 -21.69 -23.19 -2.42
CA VAL A 9 -20.32 -23.62 -2.15
C VAL A 9 -20.36 -24.55 -0.92
N ALA A 10 -19.96 -25.79 -1.12
CA ALA A 10 -19.90 -26.77 -0.02
C ALA A 10 -18.98 -26.22 1.08
N PRO A 11 -19.35 -26.40 2.37
CA PRO A 11 -18.49 -25.99 3.48
C PRO A 11 -17.10 -26.62 3.33
N LEU A 12 -16.06 -25.84 3.56
CA LEU A 12 -14.70 -26.37 3.56
C LEU A 12 -14.57 -27.47 4.61
N ASP A 13 -13.95 -28.59 4.24
CA ASP A 13 -13.59 -29.64 5.18
C ASP A 13 -12.81 -29.01 6.37
N GLY A 14 -13.29 -29.27 7.61
CA GLY A 14 -12.71 -28.70 8.82
C GLY A 14 -11.25 -29.09 9.07
N THR A 15 -10.69 -30.02 8.30
CA THR A 15 -9.26 -30.39 8.34
C THR A 15 -8.40 -29.62 7.34
N LYS A 16 -9.03 -28.91 6.36
CA LYS A 16 -8.29 -28.10 5.40
C LYS A 16 -7.54 -26.95 6.07
N PHE A 17 -6.31 -26.71 5.61
CA PHE A 17 -5.44 -25.58 6.02
C PHE A 17 -5.01 -25.56 7.49
N ARG A 18 -5.20 -26.66 8.25
CA ARG A 18 -4.78 -26.76 9.66
C ARG A 18 -3.31 -27.15 9.83
N ASP A 19 -2.79 -27.99 8.94
CA ASP A 19 -1.39 -28.39 8.96
C ASP A 19 -0.62 -27.61 7.89
N PRO A 20 0.47 -26.91 8.23
CA PRO A 20 1.27 -26.15 7.25
C PRO A 20 2.04 -27.05 6.29
N ARG A 21 2.24 -28.33 6.59
CA ARG A 21 3.02 -29.27 5.80
C ARG A 21 2.20 -30.31 5.05
N LEU A 22 0.97 -30.62 5.52
CA LEU A 22 0.13 -31.66 4.95
C LEU A 22 -1.20 -31.10 4.44
N THR A 23 -1.73 -31.70 3.37
CA THR A 23 -3.09 -31.48 2.89
C THR A 23 -4.11 -32.21 3.80
N ALA A 24 -5.39 -31.95 3.64
CA ALA A 24 -6.45 -32.69 4.31
C ALA A 24 -6.45 -34.21 3.97
N ALA A 25 -5.88 -34.59 2.82
CA ALA A 25 -5.69 -35.98 2.39
C ALA A 25 -4.39 -36.60 2.91
N GLY A 26 -3.60 -35.88 3.73
CA GLY A 26 -2.31 -36.37 4.26
C GLY A 26 -1.14 -36.29 3.29
N GLU A 27 -1.31 -35.66 2.14
CA GLU A 27 -0.23 -35.46 1.15
C GLU A 27 0.65 -34.27 1.55
N ALA A 28 1.95 -34.31 1.19
CA ALA A 28 2.85 -33.19 1.41
C ALA A 28 2.39 -31.96 0.59
N ARG A 29 2.30 -30.80 1.24
CA ARG A 29 2.01 -29.54 0.53
C ARG A 29 3.19 -29.16 -0.35
N ALA A 30 2.87 -28.68 -1.55
CA ALA A 30 3.88 -28.03 -2.39
C ALA A 30 4.47 -26.80 -1.67
N SER A 31 5.77 -26.66 -1.73
CA SER A 31 6.49 -25.52 -1.16
C SER A 31 7.40 -24.90 -2.21
N VAL A 32 7.52 -23.60 -2.20
CA VAL A 32 8.43 -22.83 -3.04
C VAL A 32 9.35 -22.04 -2.13
N ALA A 33 10.64 -22.24 -2.26
CA ALA A 33 11.60 -21.46 -1.49
C ALA A 33 11.66 -20.02 -2.02
N LEU A 34 11.67 -19.05 -1.11
CA LEU A 34 11.95 -17.65 -1.44
C LEU A 34 13.40 -17.55 -1.92
N LYS A 35 13.62 -17.13 -3.15
CA LYS A 35 14.96 -16.96 -3.74
C LYS A 35 15.46 -15.52 -3.66
N ARG A 36 14.53 -14.56 -3.79
CA ARG A 36 14.81 -13.13 -3.77
C ARG A 36 13.53 -12.38 -3.39
N LEU A 37 13.67 -11.33 -2.61
CA LEU A 37 12.61 -10.40 -2.26
C LEU A 37 12.89 -9.06 -2.94
N ASN A 38 12.46 -8.87 -4.18
CA ASN A 38 12.74 -7.64 -4.93
C ASN A 38 12.09 -6.40 -4.30
N THR A 39 10.81 -6.52 -3.92
CA THR A 39 10.04 -5.44 -3.30
C THR A 39 9.40 -5.96 -2.01
N LEU A 40 9.62 -5.26 -0.89
CA LEU A 40 8.88 -5.46 0.36
C LEU A 40 7.73 -4.47 0.41
N TRP A 41 6.49 -4.96 0.56
CA TRP A 41 5.32 -4.11 0.75
C TRP A 41 4.99 -3.94 2.22
N ILE A 42 4.89 -2.69 2.67
CA ILE A 42 4.54 -2.31 4.03
C ILE A 42 3.17 -1.63 4.04
N ASN A 43 2.27 -2.13 4.88
CA ASN A 43 0.98 -1.52 5.14
C ASN A 43 1.12 -0.46 6.23
N THR A 44 0.77 0.79 5.93
CA THR A 44 0.95 1.92 6.84
C THR A 44 -0.21 2.15 7.81
N GLY A 45 -1.25 1.33 7.74
CA GLY A 45 -2.50 1.42 8.53
C GLY A 45 -3.74 1.40 7.63
N THR A 46 -4.93 1.20 8.21
CA THR A 46 -6.19 1.09 7.43
C THR A 46 -6.99 2.39 7.35
N LEU A 47 -6.61 3.45 8.09
CA LEU A 47 -7.28 4.75 7.99
C LEU A 47 -7.05 5.40 6.62
N CYS A 48 -8.12 5.91 6.03
CA CYS A 48 -8.11 6.61 4.75
C CYS A 48 -9.09 7.79 4.79
N ASN A 49 -8.79 8.87 4.09
CA ASN A 49 -9.72 10.00 3.92
C ASN A 49 -10.83 9.73 2.89
N LEU A 50 -10.80 8.59 2.21
CA LEU A 50 -11.80 8.12 1.25
C LEU A 50 -12.42 6.79 1.70
N THR A 51 -13.58 6.46 1.08
CA THR A 51 -14.25 5.17 1.22
C THR A 51 -14.58 4.69 -0.20
N CYS A 52 -13.56 4.15 -0.88
CA CYS A 52 -13.69 3.72 -2.27
C CYS A 52 -14.52 2.43 -2.36
N VAL A 53 -15.37 2.31 -3.40
CA VAL A 53 -16.26 1.15 -3.61
C VAL A 53 -15.47 -0.15 -3.73
N ASN A 54 -14.34 -0.13 -4.44
CA ASN A 54 -13.50 -1.31 -4.72
C ASN A 54 -12.29 -1.44 -3.75
N CYS A 55 -12.35 -0.82 -2.56
CA CYS A 55 -11.23 -0.90 -1.63
C CYS A 55 -11.11 -2.31 -1.04
N TYR A 56 -10.07 -3.07 -1.43
CA TYR A 56 -9.85 -4.43 -0.95
C TYR A 56 -9.58 -4.53 0.56
N MET A 57 -9.16 -3.41 1.19
CA MET A 57 -8.91 -3.32 2.63
C MET A 57 -10.08 -2.70 3.38
N GLU A 58 -11.14 -2.30 2.69
CA GLU A 58 -12.28 -1.58 3.27
C GLU A 58 -11.86 -0.33 4.05
N SER A 59 -10.77 0.31 3.61
CA SER A 59 -10.23 1.51 4.25
C SER A 59 -11.24 2.65 4.24
N SER A 60 -11.29 3.39 5.34
CA SER A 60 -12.21 4.50 5.53
C SER A 60 -11.70 5.44 6.63
N PRO A 61 -12.35 6.61 6.84
CA PRO A 61 -11.99 7.50 7.95
C PRO A 61 -12.18 6.90 9.35
N THR A 62 -12.89 5.78 9.45
CA THR A 62 -13.24 5.13 10.73
C THR A 62 -12.70 3.69 10.84
N ASN A 63 -12.03 3.18 9.80
CA ASN A 63 -11.44 1.85 9.86
C ASN A 63 -10.04 1.93 10.48
N ASP A 64 -9.93 1.63 11.76
CA ASP A 64 -8.70 1.59 12.55
C ASP A 64 -8.22 0.16 12.85
N ARG A 65 -8.68 -0.82 12.08
CA ARG A 65 -8.37 -2.25 12.29
C ARG A 65 -6.87 -2.54 12.31
N LEU A 66 -6.09 -1.85 11.48
CA LEU A 66 -4.62 -1.81 11.57
C LEU A 66 -4.20 -0.41 11.99
N VAL A 67 -3.51 -0.32 13.11
CA VAL A 67 -2.91 0.92 13.60
C VAL A 67 -1.79 1.39 12.66
N TYR A 68 -1.41 2.65 12.77
CA TYR A 68 -0.27 3.16 12.02
C TYR A 68 1.01 2.47 12.45
N ILE A 69 1.74 1.92 11.45
CA ILE A 69 3.09 1.42 11.68
C ILE A 69 4.01 2.58 12.08
N THR A 70 4.87 2.36 13.03
CA THR A 70 5.85 3.34 13.49
C THR A 70 7.12 3.30 12.65
N THR A 71 7.93 4.36 12.74
CA THR A 71 9.25 4.39 12.09
C THR A 71 10.17 3.27 12.62
N ASP A 72 10.14 3.00 13.92
CA ASP A 72 10.99 1.98 14.54
C ASP A 72 10.62 0.56 14.07
N GLU A 73 9.31 0.28 13.93
CA GLU A 73 8.86 -0.99 13.36
C GLU A 73 9.32 -1.16 11.91
N VAL A 74 9.22 -0.10 11.09
CA VAL A 74 9.73 -0.15 9.71
C VAL A 74 11.24 -0.39 9.70
N ILE A 75 12.00 0.31 10.53
CA ILE A 75 13.46 0.12 10.67
C ILE A 75 13.80 -1.34 10.98
N THR A 76 13.04 -2.00 11.85
CA THR A 76 13.25 -3.41 12.18
C THR A 76 13.17 -4.30 10.94
N TYR A 77 12.15 -4.12 10.08
CA TYR A 77 12.04 -4.87 8.82
C TYR A 77 13.14 -4.52 7.81
N LEU A 78 13.54 -3.25 7.73
CA LEU A 78 14.64 -2.83 6.84
C LEU A 78 15.97 -3.46 7.25
N ASP A 79 16.23 -3.56 8.54
CA ASP A 79 17.45 -4.16 9.09
C ASP A 79 17.44 -5.69 8.91
N GLU A 80 16.27 -6.34 9.05
CA GLU A 80 16.08 -7.77 8.77
C GLU A 80 16.42 -8.11 7.31
N ILE A 81 15.80 -7.43 6.34
CA ILE A 81 16.05 -7.71 4.91
C ILE A 81 17.49 -7.41 4.49
N ALA A 82 18.14 -6.44 5.12
CA ALA A 82 19.56 -6.15 4.89
C ALA A 82 20.45 -7.26 5.43
N THR A 83 20.14 -7.76 6.64
CA THR A 83 20.90 -8.84 7.31
C THR A 83 20.75 -10.16 6.57
N ASP A 84 19.55 -10.50 6.12
CA ASP A 84 19.27 -11.76 5.44
C ASP A 84 19.75 -11.78 3.98
N GLY A 85 20.20 -10.64 3.46
CA GLY A 85 20.76 -10.56 2.11
C GLY A 85 19.75 -10.96 1.01
N LEU A 86 18.46 -10.64 1.21
CA LEU A 86 17.36 -11.06 0.32
C LEU A 86 17.38 -10.38 -1.05
N GLY A 87 18.29 -9.42 -1.27
CA GLY A 87 18.42 -8.69 -2.53
C GLY A 87 17.27 -7.72 -2.81
N THR A 88 16.66 -7.18 -1.75
CA THR A 88 15.60 -6.18 -1.84
C THR A 88 16.14 -4.86 -2.36
N GLU A 89 15.46 -4.29 -3.34
CA GLU A 89 15.82 -3.02 -3.98
C GLU A 89 14.80 -1.92 -3.69
N GLU A 90 13.54 -2.30 -3.50
CA GLU A 90 12.42 -1.37 -3.36
C GLU A 90 11.55 -1.70 -2.13
N ILE A 91 11.10 -0.66 -1.44
CA ILE A 91 10.09 -0.74 -0.40
C ILE A 91 8.83 -0.05 -0.90
N GLY A 92 7.75 -0.82 -1.04
CA GLY A 92 6.43 -0.32 -1.39
C GLY A 92 5.63 0.02 -0.13
N PHE A 93 5.01 1.19 -0.11
CA PHE A 93 4.12 1.62 0.96
C PHE A 93 2.69 1.71 0.46
N THR A 94 1.80 1.03 1.14
CA THR A 94 0.36 0.99 0.87
C THR A 94 -0.42 1.11 2.19
N GLY A 95 -1.72 0.94 2.13
CA GLY A 95 -2.58 1.01 3.32
C GLY A 95 -3.92 1.61 2.95
N GLY A 96 -4.53 2.36 3.87
CA GLY A 96 -5.60 3.27 3.52
C GLY A 96 -5.06 4.43 2.69
N GLU A 97 -4.65 5.49 3.35
CA GLU A 97 -3.85 6.55 2.74
C GLU A 97 -2.54 6.71 3.51
N PRO A 98 -1.39 6.36 2.93
CA PRO A 98 -0.11 6.39 3.64
C PRO A 98 0.24 7.73 4.29
N PHE A 99 -0.12 8.85 3.66
CA PHE A 99 0.12 10.19 4.22
C PHE A 99 -0.82 10.58 5.36
N MET A 100 -1.75 9.70 5.76
CA MET A 100 -2.44 9.85 7.05
C MET A 100 -1.60 9.35 8.22
N ASN A 101 -0.59 8.50 7.97
CA ASN A 101 0.36 8.11 9.00
C ASN A 101 1.29 9.30 9.34
N PRO A 102 1.28 9.79 10.59
CA PRO A 102 2.05 10.97 10.97
C PRO A 102 3.58 10.77 10.85
N ASN A 103 4.03 9.52 10.83
CA ASN A 103 5.45 9.18 10.72
C ASN A 103 5.91 9.00 9.26
N MET A 104 5.04 9.22 8.25
CA MET A 104 5.34 8.82 6.86
C MET A 104 6.63 9.45 6.33
N ILE A 105 6.90 10.72 6.60
CA ILE A 105 8.14 11.39 6.16
C ILE A 105 9.38 10.74 6.82
N ALA A 106 9.32 10.44 8.12
CA ALA A 106 10.41 9.78 8.82
C ALA A 106 10.62 8.33 8.33
N ILE A 107 9.55 7.61 8.02
CA ILE A 107 9.59 6.27 7.43
C ILE A 107 10.27 6.31 6.06
N LEU A 108 9.93 7.27 5.21
CA LEU A 108 10.54 7.45 3.90
C LEU A 108 12.02 7.82 4.02
N ASP A 109 12.38 8.73 4.92
CA ASP A 109 13.79 9.07 5.16
C ASP A 109 14.61 7.87 5.66
N ALA A 110 14.07 7.08 6.59
CA ALA A 110 14.70 5.86 7.09
C ALA A 110 14.93 4.82 5.98
N THR A 111 13.98 4.69 5.06
CA THR A 111 14.04 3.78 3.91
C THR A 111 15.09 4.23 2.90
N LEU A 112 14.98 5.48 2.46
CA LEU A 112 15.83 6.05 1.40
C LEU A 112 17.28 6.21 1.86
N SER A 113 17.51 6.54 3.15
CA SER A 113 18.87 6.67 3.72
C SER A 113 19.62 5.34 3.75
N ARG A 114 18.91 4.21 3.79
CA ARG A 114 19.49 2.85 3.72
C ARG A 114 19.79 2.39 2.28
N GLY A 115 19.51 3.23 1.29
CA GLY A 115 19.80 2.94 -0.13
C GLY A 115 18.66 2.29 -0.90
N PHE A 116 17.53 1.97 -0.28
CA PHE A 116 16.36 1.43 -0.97
C PHE A 116 15.67 2.50 -1.83
N HIS A 117 14.97 2.06 -2.87
CA HIS A 117 13.94 2.85 -3.51
C HIS A 117 12.65 2.80 -2.68
N ALA A 118 11.89 3.88 -2.67
CA ALA A 118 10.60 3.95 -2.00
C ALA A 118 9.49 4.23 -3.02
N LEU A 119 8.49 3.35 -3.09
CA LEU A 119 7.27 3.51 -3.89
C LEU A 119 6.08 3.71 -2.96
N VAL A 120 5.38 4.84 -3.04
CA VAL A 120 4.19 5.13 -2.23
C VAL A 120 2.95 5.13 -3.10
N LEU A 121 1.95 4.32 -2.74
CA LEU A 121 0.62 4.36 -3.36
C LEU A 121 -0.24 5.36 -2.60
N THR A 122 -0.68 6.44 -3.24
CA THR A 122 -1.45 7.51 -2.60
C THR A 122 -2.61 7.98 -3.45
N ASN A 123 -3.64 8.51 -2.82
CA ASN A 123 -4.70 9.25 -3.51
C ASN A 123 -4.32 10.71 -3.83
N ALA A 124 -3.15 11.14 -3.41
CA ALA A 124 -2.55 12.46 -3.63
C ALA A 124 -3.39 13.66 -3.16
N MET A 125 -4.33 13.46 -2.23
CA MET A 125 -5.23 14.50 -1.77
C MET A 125 -4.68 15.24 -0.52
N ARG A 126 -5.57 15.82 0.27
CA ARG A 126 -5.24 16.64 1.43
C ARG A 126 -4.22 16.03 2.43
N PRO A 127 -4.22 14.70 2.73
CA PRO A 127 -3.18 14.15 3.59
C PRO A 127 -1.77 14.38 3.05
N MET A 128 -1.54 14.07 1.75
CA MET A 128 -0.26 14.32 1.09
C MET A 128 0.07 15.81 1.02
N ALA A 129 -0.91 16.66 0.71
CA ALA A 129 -0.72 18.10 0.63
C ALA A 129 -0.19 18.72 1.95
N LYS A 130 -0.50 18.13 3.10
CA LYS A 130 0.03 18.57 4.40
C LYS A 130 1.49 18.19 4.64
N MET A 131 2.05 17.32 3.82
CA MET A 131 3.42 16.81 3.95
C MET A 131 4.33 17.29 2.80
N GLN A 132 3.89 18.25 2.00
CA GLN A 132 4.61 18.74 0.83
C GLN A 132 6.03 19.20 1.14
N ASP A 133 6.25 19.98 2.21
CA ASP A 133 7.59 20.43 2.61
C ASP A 133 8.53 19.27 2.93
N GLY A 134 8.03 18.25 3.62
CA GLY A 134 8.78 17.01 3.90
C GLY A 134 9.10 16.24 2.62
N LEU A 135 8.15 16.13 1.70
CA LEU A 135 8.35 15.48 0.41
C LEU A 135 9.40 16.20 -0.44
N LEU A 136 9.37 17.54 -0.50
CA LEU A 136 10.38 18.34 -1.20
C LEU A 136 11.78 18.10 -0.62
N GLY A 137 11.91 18.08 0.70
CA GLY A 137 13.20 17.78 1.36
C GLY A 137 13.70 16.37 1.04
N LEU A 138 12.81 15.38 0.98
CA LEU A 138 13.18 14.03 0.56
C LEU A 138 13.56 13.96 -0.92
N ARG A 139 12.85 14.66 -1.79
CA ARG A 139 13.15 14.74 -3.23
C ARG A 139 14.51 15.39 -3.48
N GLU A 140 14.81 16.50 -2.80
CA GLU A 140 16.10 17.16 -2.89
C GLU A 140 17.25 16.23 -2.44
N LYS A 141 17.06 15.51 -1.34
CA LYS A 141 18.08 14.64 -0.72
C LYS A 141 18.31 13.33 -1.48
N TYR A 142 17.26 12.72 -2.02
CA TYR A 142 17.30 11.36 -2.53
C TYR A 142 16.96 11.21 -4.02
N GLY A 143 16.48 12.26 -4.67
CA GLY A 143 16.21 12.29 -6.10
C GLY A 143 15.14 11.27 -6.52
N ASP A 144 15.38 10.59 -7.63
CA ASP A 144 14.46 9.66 -8.28
C ASP A 144 14.22 8.34 -7.51
N ARG A 145 14.86 8.17 -6.35
CA ARG A 145 14.62 6.98 -5.52
C ARG A 145 13.29 7.03 -4.76
N LEU A 146 12.64 8.21 -4.69
CA LEU A 146 11.28 8.36 -4.18
C LEU A 146 10.29 8.46 -5.35
N VAL A 147 9.38 7.48 -5.44
CA VAL A 147 8.33 7.42 -6.45
C VAL A 147 6.97 7.49 -5.76
N LEU A 148 6.11 8.38 -6.23
CA LEU A 148 4.74 8.52 -5.77
C LEU A 148 3.79 8.09 -6.89
N ARG A 149 3.05 6.99 -6.66
CA ARG A 149 2.06 6.49 -7.61
C ARG A 149 0.68 6.95 -7.21
N VAL A 150 0.14 7.87 -8.01
CA VAL A 150 -1.19 8.43 -7.75
C VAL A 150 -2.28 7.50 -8.27
N SER A 151 -3.25 7.23 -7.41
CA SER A 151 -4.39 6.36 -7.72
C SER A 151 -5.50 7.15 -8.42
N ILE A 152 -5.55 7.06 -9.75
CA ILE A 152 -6.59 7.62 -10.62
C ILE A 152 -7.28 6.46 -11.34
N ASP A 153 -8.59 6.29 -11.15
CA ASP A 153 -9.32 5.14 -11.74
C ASP A 153 -9.87 5.41 -13.13
N HIS A 154 -10.05 6.68 -13.48
CA HIS A 154 -10.56 7.07 -14.80
C HIS A 154 -10.04 8.46 -15.18
N TYR A 155 -9.97 8.75 -16.47
CA TYR A 155 -9.56 10.06 -17.01
C TYR A 155 -10.68 11.12 -16.98
N ASP A 156 -11.93 10.74 -16.69
CA ASP A 156 -13.08 11.62 -16.49
C ASP A 156 -13.52 11.64 -15.01
N GLN A 157 -13.98 12.81 -14.55
CA GLN A 157 -14.43 13.03 -13.18
C GLN A 157 -15.54 12.08 -12.75
N SER A 158 -16.62 11.96 -13.55
CA SER A 158 -17.82 11.22 -13.13
C SER A 158 -17.57 9.73 -12.85
N PRO A 159 -16.86 8.95 -13.71
CA PRO A 159 -16.51 7.57 -13.42
C PRO A 159 -15.50 7.46 -12.27
N HIS A 160 -14.53 8.36 -12.16
CA HIS A 160 -13.58 8.37 -11.05
C HIS A 160 -14.29 8.56 -9.70
N GLU A 161 -15.18 9.56 -9.59
CA GLU A 161 -15.91 9.82 -8.35
C GLU A 161 -16.95 8.74 -8.02
N LYS A 162 -17.41 7.98 -9.00
CA LYS A 162 -18.25 6.81 -8.76
C LYS A 162 -17.51 5.73 -7.97
N GLU A 163 -16.22 5.53 -8.24
CA GLU A 163 -15.39 4.53 -7.58
C GLU A 163 -14.80 5.05 -6.25
N ARG A 164 -14.33 6.30 -6.22
CA ARG A 164 -13.59 6.87 -5.07
C ARG A 164 -14.41 7.77 -4.16
N GLY A 165 -15.64 8.08 -4.56
CA GLY A 165 -16.52 8.97 -3.82
C GLY A 165 -16.54 10.40 -4.36
N PRO A 166 -17.63 11.15 -4.04
CA PRO A 166 -17.84 12.49 -4.55
C PRO A 166 -16.73 13.45 -4.10
N ARG A 167 -16.38 14.39 -4.98
CA ARG A 167 -15.35 15.41 -4.75
C ARG A 167 -13.92 14.84 -4.60
N SER A 168 -13.65 13.63 -5.08
CA SER A 168 -12.31 13.05 -5.06
C SER A 168 -11.47 13.44 -6.28
N TRP A 169 -12.10 13.79 -7.40
CA TRP A 169 -11.42 14.07 -8.66
C TRP A 169 -10.49 15.28 -8.60
N GLN A 170 -11.02 16.48 -8.37
CA GLN A 170 -10.22 17.69 -8.43
C GLN A 170 -9.04 17.69 -7.45
N PRO A 171 -9.21 17.31 -6.16
CA PRO A 171 -8.08 17.23 -5.24
C PRO A 171 -7.00 16.21 -5.65
N ALA A 172 -7.36 15.10 -6.30
CA ALA A 172 -6.40 14.14 -6.80
C ALA A 172 -5.61 14.68 -8.00
N ILE A 173 -6.28 15.40 -8.92
CA ILE A 173 -5.64 16.07 -10.06
C ILE A 173 -4.73 17.19 -9.57
N ASP A 174 -5.16 18.01 -8.61
CA ASP A 174 -4.33 19.08 -8.03
C ASP A 174 -3.06 18.49 -7.39
N GLY A 175 -3.19 17.36 -6.68
CA GLY A 175 -2.06 16.65 -6.10
C GLY A 175 -1.11 16.10 -7.16
N LEU A 176 -1.64 15.50 -8.23
CA LEU A 176 -0.84 15.00 -9.36
C LEU A 176 -0.10 16.14 -10.09
N ALA A 177 -0.78 17.25 -10.31
CA ALA A 177 -0.17 18.46 -10.92
C ALA A 177 0.99 18.97 -10.05
N TRP A 178 0.76 19.12 -8.74
CA TRP A 178 1.80 19.53 -7.81
C TRP A 178 3.03 18.60 -7.84
N LEU A 179 2.82 17.28 -7.86
CA LEU A 179 3.90 16.30 -7.97
C LEU A 179 4.70 16.52 -9.26
N SER A 180 4.03 16.66 -10.40
CA SER A 180 4.66 16.91 -11.69
C SER A 180 5.46 18.23 -11.72
N GLU A 181 4.92 19.32 -11.16
CA GLU A 181 5.58 20.62 -11.07
C GLU A 181 6.83 20.61 -10.19
N ASN A 182 6.90 19.69 -9.21
CA ASN A 182 8.01 19.55 -8.29
C ASN A 182 8.94 18.37 -8.60
N GLY A 183 8.80 17.79 -9.80
CA GLY A 183 9.76 16.84 -10.35
C GLY A 183 9.64 15.41 -9.82
N PHE A 184 8.49 15.02 -9.22
CA PHE A 184 8.21 13.64 -8.82
C PHE A 184 7.78 12.77 -9.98
#